data_b3fdc1f9c3055a761576aa3845994489
#
_entry.id   b3fdc1f9c3055a761576aa3845994489
#
_cell.length_a   1.000
_cell.length_b   1.000
_cell.length_c   1.000
_cell.angle_alpha   90.00
_cell.angle_beta   90.00
_cell.angle_gamma   90.00
#
_symmetry.space_group_name_H-M   'P 1'
#
loop_
_entity.id
_entity.type
_entity.pdbx_description
1 polymer ?
#
loop_
_entity_poly.entity_id
_entity_poly.type
_entity_poly.pdbx_seq_one_letter_code
_entity_poly.pdbx_strand_id
1 'polypeptide(L)'
;LGAVAFALCLLIASFGHRYATALYLDEAAARGHNTLGLAVTALRGQLARYEKLPQLIADDPDIKLLVSNPQDREKIDEVNHFLKQVNHLLESSDIYVMLNDGVTIAASNFDQTPTFIGENFSYRPYFQDARDHGEGRFFALGTTSLKRGYYFGAPIRTETGVAGVVAFKIDLDAIESSWRGSDYEIIVTDREGIIFMSGRQDWLFTAIEPLTPDRLARTAATRRYANAQLRELPVTRSATPDGHDLLTVTDTKGARQYLALSEEMPEADWTVRVLLDTASVRVQVLTTIAALVLLVALGAMGFAVWLERRARLAERLQVQREAQEELERRVAERTADLANVN
;
A
#
# COMPACT_ATOMS: atom_id res chain seq x y z
N LEU A 1 44.55 -22.54 1.79
CA LEU A 1 43.73 -21.63 2.59
C LEU A 1 42.98 -20.63 1.70
N GLY A 2 43.66 -19.92 0.79
CA GLY A 2 43.02 -18.92 -0.11
C GLY A 2 41.92 -19.52 -1.00
N ALA A 3 42.15 -20.73 -1.57
CA ALA A 3 41.16 -21.42 -2.39
C ALA A 3 39.89 -21.81 -1.59
N VAL A 4 40.05 -22.24 -0.34
CA VAL A 4 38.92 -22.58 0.55
C VAL A 4 38.14 -21.33 0.95
N ALA A 5 38.81 -20.23 1.29
CA ALA A 5 38.18 -18.96 1.60
C ALA A 5 37.42 -18.39 0.38
N PHE A 6 38.04 -18.49 -0.80
CA PHE A 6 37.37 -18.06 -2.06
C PHE A 6 36.12 -18.89 -2.38
N ALA A 7 36.21 -20.24 -2.25
CA ALA A 7 35.07 -21.13 -2.44
C ALA A 7 33.92 -20.80 -1.45
N LEU A 8 34.27 -20.53 -0.17
CA LEU A 8 33.30 -20.13 0.84
C LEU A 8 32.63 -18.78 0.50
N CYS A 9 33.40 -17.78 0.03
CA CYS A 9 32.85 -16.51 -0.44
C CYS A 9 31.91 -16.69 -1.62
N LEU A 10 32.22 -17.57 -2.57
CA LEU A 10 31.34 -17.88 -3.71
C LEU A 10 30.05 -18.57 -3.25
N LEU A 11 30.13 -19.49 -2.28
CA LEU A 11 28.97 -20.14 -1.70
C LEU A 11 28.08 -19.11 -0.96
N ILE A 12 28.66 -18.22 -0.17
CA ILE A 12 27.92 -17.14 0.50
C ILE A 12 27.28 -16.21 -0.54
N ALA A 13 28.01 -15.83 -1.59
CA ALA A 13 27.46 -14.96 -2.64
C ALA A 13 26.30 -15.60 -3.41
N SER A 14 26.35 -16.92 -3.69
CA SER A 14 25.34 -17.62 -4.49
C SER A 14 24.14 -18.10 -3.67
N PHE A 15 24.37 -18.85 -2.60
CA PHE A 15 23.29 -19.38 -1.75
C PHE A 15 22.78 -18.33 -0.74
N GLY A 16 23.69 -17.52 -0.17
CA GLY A 16 23.35 -16.46 0.75
C GLY A 16 22.46 -15.40 0.10
N HIS A 17 22.70 -15.09 -1.20
CA HIS A 17 21.83 -14.14 -1.91
C HIS A 17 20.38 -14.63 -1.98
N ARG A 18 20.15 -15.88 -2.34
CA ARG A 18 18.78 -16.44 -2.42
C ARG A 18 18.11 -16.48 -1.06
N TYR A 19 18.82 -16.97 -0.06
CA TYR A 19 18.29 -17.07 1.31
C TYR A 19 18.00 -15.68 1.92
N ALA A 20 18.95 -14.74 1.81
CA ALA A 20 18.76 -13.39 2.31
C ALA A 20 17.62 -12.66 1.58
N THR A 21 17.45 -12.86 0.26
CA THR A 21 16.34 -12.27 -0.50
C THR A 21 15.01 -12.80 0.02
N ALA A 22 14.85 -14.11 0.21
CA ALA A 22 13.62 -14.69 0.76
C ALA A 22 13.33 -14.12 2.16
N LEU A 23 14.32 -14.13 3.06
CA LEU A 23 14.17 -13.62 4.43
C LEU A 23 13.74 -12.15 4.48
N TYR A 24 14.39 -11.27 3.70
CA TYR A 24 14.05 -9.86 3.69
C TYR A 24 12.72 -9.57 2.97
N LEU A 25 12.33 -10.38 1.98
CA LEU A 25 10.98 -10.29 1.39
C LEU A 25 9.90 -10.73 2.37
N ASP A 26 10.12 -11.81 3.14
CA ASP A 26 9.20 -12.26 4.19
C ASP A 26 9.02 -11.16 5.26
N GLU A 27 10.11 -10.55 5.71
CA GLU A 27 10.07 -9.45 6.67
C GLU A 27 9.35 -8.22 6.10
N ALA A 28 9.62 -7.88 4.83
CA ALA A 28 8.92 -6.80 4.13
C ALA A 28 7.42 -7.12 3.98
N ALA A 29 7.07 -8.36 3.63
CA ALA A 29 5.68 -8.81 3.53
C ALA A 29 4.96 -8.69 4.89
N ALA A 30 5.58 -9.11 5.98
CA ALA A 30 5.01 -8.98 7.32
C ALA A 30 4.72 -7.52 7.70
N ARG A 31 5.67 -6.61 7.44
CA ARG A 31 5.44 -5.17 7.63
C ARG A 31 4.34 -4.63 6.73
N GLY A 32 4.32 -5.06 5.47
CA GLY A 32 3.31 -4.66 4.51
C GLY A 32 1.91 -5.13 4.87
N HIS A 33 1.73 -6.35 5.41
CA HIS A 33 0.44 -6.83 5.90
C HIS A 33 -0.11 -5.99 7.06
N ASN A 34 0.75 -5.56 7.98
CA ASN A 34 0.33 -4.65 9.05
C ASN A 34 -0.15 -3.31 8.49
N THR A 35 0.57 -2.75 7.53
CA THR A 35 0.20 -1.51 6.84
C THR A 35 -1.12 -1.67 6.07
N LEU A 36 -1.28 -2.78 5.35
CA LEU A 36 -2.50 -3.11 4.62
C LEU A 36 -3.70 -3.20 5.57
N GLY A 37 -3.56 -3.94 6.68
CA GLY A 37 -4.61 -4.05 7.69
C GLY A 37 -5.00 -2.70 8.30
N LEU A 38 -4.03 -1.82 8.56
CA LEU A 38 -4.30 -0.45 9.03
C LEU A 38 -5.05 0.38 7.99
N ALA A 39 -4.63 0.34 6.71
CA ALA A 39 -5.28 1.06 5.62
C ALA A 39 -6.74 0.59 5.42
N VAL A 40 -6.96 -0.72 5.38
CA VAL A 40 -8.31 -1.31 5.26
C VAL A 40 -9.18 -0.96 6.47
N THR A 41 -8.63 -1.05 7.69
CA THR A 41 -9.37 -0.69 8.91
C THR A 41 -9.75 0.80 8.93
N ALA A 42 -8.86 1.69 8.50
CA ALA A 42 -9.15 3.11 8.41
C ALA A 42 -10.26 3.40 7.39
N LEU A 43 -10.20 2.76 6.20
CA LEU A 43 -11.24 2.90 5.19
C LEU A 43 -12.59 2.35 5.68
N ARG A 44 -12.62 1.15 6.26
CA ARG A 44 -13.85 0.58 6.85
C ARG A 44 -14.43 1.47 7.95
N GLY A 45 -13.58 1.96 8.84
CA GLY A 45 -14.01 2.87 9.92
C GLY A 45 -14.61 4.16 9.37
N GLN A 46 -14.01 4.74 8.34
CA GLN A 46 -14.55 5.93 7.68
C GLN A 46 -15.90 5.66 7.01
N LEU A 47 -16.03 4.56 6.26
CA LEU A 47 -17.29 4.20 5.62
C LEU A 47 -18.39 3.90 6.67
N ALA A 48 -18.07 3.12 7.68
CA ALA A 48 -19.03 2.74 8.74
C ALA A 48 -19.59 3.96 9.52
N ARG A 49 -18.79 5.03 9.68
CA ARG A 49 -19.23 6.27 10.34
C ARG A 49 -20.44 6.90 9.66
N TYR A 50 -20.54 6.79 8.34
CA TYR A 50 -21.58 7.49 7.55
C TYR A 50 -22.69 6.55 7.04
N GLU A 51 -22.49 5.25 7.12
CA GLU A 51 -23.36 4.24 6.48
C GLU A 51 -24.84 4.37 6.85
N LYS A 52 -25.16 4.64 8.11
CA LYS A 52 -26.54 4.72 8.61
C LYS A 52 -27.11 6.13 8.65
N LEU A 53 -26.31 7.15 8.41
CA LEU A 53 -26.75 8.55 8.49
C LEU A 53 -27.77 8.92 7.41
N PRO A 54 -27.69 8.45 6.15
CA PRO A 54 -28.71 8.75 5.15
C PRO A 54 -30.10 8.28 5.57
N GLN A 55 -30.20 7.11 6.21
CA GLN A 55 -31.48 6.59 6.71
C GLN A 55 -32.05 7.47 7.82
N LEU A 56 -31.19 7.94 8.74
CA LEU A 56 -31.63 8.84 9.82
C LEU A 56 -32.26 10.12 9.26
N ILE A 57 -31.64 10.72 8.23
CA ILE A 57 -32.17 11.90 7.57
C ILE A 57 -33.42 11.59 6.73
N ALA A 58 -33.45 10.44 6.05
CA ALA A 58 -34.62 10.02 5.26
C ALA A 58 -35.85 9.76 6.12
N ASP A 59 -35.66 9.46 7.40
CA ASP A 59 -36.77 9.25 8.36
C ASP A 59 -37.28 10.53 9.02
N ASP A 60 -36.60 11.67 8.82
CA ASP A 60 -36.99 12.96 9.35
C ASP A 60 -38.36 13.39 8.78
N PRO A 61 -39.29 13.87 9.63
CA PRO A 61 -40.64 14.30 9.24
C PRO A 61 -40.63 15.43 8.19
N ASP A 62 -39.73 16.40 8.30
CA ASP A 62 -39.64 17.51 7.37
C ASP A 62 -39.16 17.07 5.98
N ILE A 63 -38.27 16.10 5.92
CA ILE A 63 -37.83 15.48 4.66
C ILE A 63 -38.99 14.73 3.99
N LYS A 64 -39.78 13.96 4.75
CA LYS A 64 -40.97 13.26 4.25
C LYS A 64 -42.04 14.23 3.78
N LEU A 65 -42.23 15.34 4.49
CA LEU A 65 -43.16 16.38 4.10
C LEU A 65 -42.73 17.09 2.80
N LEU A 66 -41.43 17.40 2.67
CA LEU A 66 -40.84 17.99 1.49
C LEU A 66 -41.06 17.14 0.23
N VAL A 67 -40.75 15.84 0.27
CA VAL A 67 -40.92 14.96 -0.91
C VAL A 67 -42.41 14.75 -1.27
N SER A 68 -43.30 14.90 -0.28
CA SER A 68 -44.77 14.82 -0.51
C SER A 68 -45.31 16.11 -1.12
N ASN A 69 -44.66 17.26 -0.90
CA ASN A 69 -45.03 18.55 -1.49
C ASN A 69 -43.80 19.30 -2.06
N PRO A 70 -43.21 18.83 -3.15
CA PRO A 70 -41.93 19.32 -3.67
C PRO A 70 -41.94 20.73 -4.28
N GLN A 71 -43.11 21.41 -4.29
CA GLN A 71 -43.25 22.78 -4.74
C GLN A 71 -43.28 23.80 -3.61
N ASP A 72 -43.30 23.38 -2.36
CA ASP A 72 -43.30 24.22 -1.16
C ASP A 72 -41.94 24.89 -0.99
N ARG A 73 -41.84 26.16 -1.39
CA ARG A 73 -40.59 26.91 -1.37
C ARG A 73 -40.09 27.19 0.05
N GLU A 74 -40.99 27.40 1.00
CA GLU A 74 -40.62 27.62 2.42
C GLU A 74 -39.99 26.34 3.00
N LYS A 75 -40.62 25.20 2.72
CA LYS A 75 -40.09 23.90 3.16
C LYS A 75 -38.78 23.54 2.48
N ILE A 76 -38.60 23.85 1.20
CA ILE A 76 -37.30 23.65 0.49
C ILE A 76 -36.21 24.46 1.20
N ASP A 77 -36.47 25.73 1.54
CA ASP A 77 -35.49 26.61 2.18
C ASP A 77 -35.13 26.11 3.60
N GLU A 78 -36.13 25.73 4.40
CA GLU A 78 -35.91 25.12 5.72
C GLU A 78 -35.03 23.86 5.63
N VAL A 79 -35.36 22.94 4.71
CA VAL A 79 -34.61 21.69 4.52
C VAL A 79 -33.19 21.97 4.00
N ASN A 80 -33.00 22.91 3.09
CA ASN A 80 -31.66 23.30 2.65
C ASN A 80 -30.78 23.75 3.81
N HIS A 81 -31.29 24.61 4.69
CA HIS A 81 -30.57 25.08 5.87
C HIS A 81 -30.29 23.95 6.85
N PHE A 82 -31.26 23.08 7.09
CA PHE A 82 -31.10 21.89 7.92
C PHE A 82 -29.99 20.97 7.38
N LEU A 83 -30.03 20.63 6.07
CA LEU A 83 -29.01 19.79 5.44
C LEU A 83 -27.61 20.43 5.53
N LYS A 84 -27.52 21.76 5.37
CA LYS A 84 -26.25 22.49 5.51
C LYS A 84 -25.69 22.41 6.93
N GLN A 85 -26.54 22.56 7.94
CA GLN A 85 -26.13 22.43 9.35
C GLN A 85 -25.66 21.01 9.66
N VAL A 86 -26.43 19.99 9.24
CA VAL A 86 -26.08 18.59 9.42
C VAL A 86 -24.77 18.27 8.69
N ASN A 87 -24.61 18.73 7.47
CA ASN A 87 -23.39 18.55 6.69
C ASN A 87 -22.15 19.11 7.41
N HIS A 88 -22.27 20.30 7.99
CA HIS A 88 -21.20 20.92 8.76
C HIS A 88 -20.89 20.14 10.04
N LEU A 89 -21.92 19.70 10.77
CA LEU A 89 -21.78 18.96 12.02
C LEU A 89 -21.09 17.58 11.79
N LEU A 90 -21.45 16.91 10.72
CA LEU A 90 -20.96 15.56 10.39
C LEU A 90 -19.65 15.59 9.60
N GLU A 91 -19.18 16.76 9.19
CA GLU A 91 -18.00 16.92 8.33
C GLU A 91 -18.12 16.08 7.06
N SER A 92 -19.35 15.91 6.53
CA SER A 92 -19.57 15.26 5.24
C SER A 92 -19.28 16.26 4.10
N SER A 93 -19.10 15.73 2.89
CA SER A 93 -18.83 16.59 1.73
C SER A 93 -20.11 17.30 1.31
N ASP A 94 -21.18 16.54 1.09
CA ASP A 94 -22.49 17.06 0.70
C ASP A 94 -23.63 16.12 1.12
N ILE A 95 -24.82 16.69 1.39
CA ILE A 95 -26.07 15.95 1.64
C ILE A 95 -27.14 16.53 0.73
N TYR A 96 -27.93 15.68 0.09
CA TYR A 96 -29.00 16.14 -0.80
C TYR A 96 -30.19 15.17 -0.86
N VAL A 97 -31.33 15.72 -1.18
CA VAL A 97 -32.62 15.02 -1.30
C VAL A 97 -33.06 15.02 -2.75
N MET A 98 -33.34 13.83 -3.26
CA MET A 98 -33.80 13.58 -4.62
C MET A 98 -35.22 13.02 -4.59
N LEU A 99 -36.05 13.42 -5.55
CA LEU A 99 -37.33 12.78 -5.80
C LEU A 99 -37.13 11.39 -6.44
N ASN A 100 -38.20 10.64 -6.59
CA ASN A 100 -38.18 9.27 -7.15
C ASN A 100 -37.76 9.21 -8.64
N ASP A 101 -37.78 10.34 -9.34
CA ASP A 101 -37.23 10.49 -10.70
C ASP A 101 -35.76 10.89 -10.75
N GLY A 102 -35.13 11.05 -9.57
CA GLY A 102 -33.72 11.40 -9.41
C GLY A 102 -33.40 12.89 -9.45
N VAL A 103 -34.39 13.76 -9.54
CA VAL A 103 -34.18 15.22 -9.50
C VAL A 103 -33.91 15.67 -8.07
N THR A 104 -32.83 16.40 -7.86
CA THR A 104 -32.45 16.98 -6.58
C THR A 104 -33.29 18.22 -6.29
N ILE A 105 -34.04 18.21 -5.16
CA ILE A 105 -34.92 19.29 -4.75
C ILE A 105 -34.41 20.09 -3.57
N ALA A 106 -33.49 19.50 -2.76
CA ALA A 106 -32.83 20.18 -1.65
C ALA A 106 -31.39 19.68 -1.50
N ALA A 107 -30.48 20.55 -1.09
CA ALA A 107 -29.07 20.21 -0.95
C ALA A 107 -28.34 21.09 0.08
N SER A 108 -27.35 20.53 0.77
CA SER A 108 -26.49 21.27 1.71
C SER A 108 -25.68 22.38 1.04
N ASN A 109 -25.41 22.26 -0.27
CA ASN A 109 -24.68 23.23 -1.09
C ASN A 109 -25.61 24.16 -1.91
N PHE A 110 -26.84 24.39 -1.44
CA PHE A 110 -27.86 25.17 -2.17
C PHE A 110 -27.42 26.61 -2.51
N ASP A 111 -26.54 27.18 -1.72
CA ASP A 111 -25.99 28.53 -1.85
C ASP A 111 -24.60 28.59 -2.49
N GLN A 112 -24.13 27.46 -3.03
CA GLN A 112 -22.83 27.37 -3.73
C GLN A 112 -22.99 27.30 -5.25
N THR A 113 -21.90 27.53 -5.96
CA THR A 113 -21.80 27.32 -7.42
C THR A 113 -20.63 26.41 -7.72
N PRO A 114 -20.86 25.24 -8.32
CA PRO A 114 -22.16 24.66 -8.68
C PRO A 114 -22.96 24.14 -7.47
N THR A 115 -24.28 24.17 -7.55
CA THR A 115 -25.20 23.50 -6.62
C THR A 115 -25.69 22.18 -7.21
N PHE A 116 -26.20 21.27 -6.35
CA PHE A 116 -26.86 20.04 -6.82
C PHE A 116 -28.36 20.22 -7.09
N ILE A 117 -28.98 21.31 -6.64
CA ILE A 117 -30.39 21.56 -6.87
C ILE A 117 -30.68 21.61 -8.39
N GLY A 118 -31.69 20.85 -8.80
CA GLY A 118 -32.10 20.72 -10.21
C GLY A 118 -31.31 19.66 -11.01
N GLU A 119 -30.20 19.14 -10.48
CA GLU A 119 -29.46 18.06 -11.10
C GLU A 119 -30.21 16.72 -10.97
N ASN A 120 -30.10 15.87 -11.99
CA ASN A 120 -30.73 14.56 -12.00
C ASN A 120 -29.66 13.46 -11.90
N PHE A 121 -29.75 12.64 -10.85
CA PHE A 121 -28.82 11.53 -10.56
C PHE A 121 -29.49 10.15 -10.65
N SER A 122 -30.62 10.02 -11.34
CA SER A 122 -31.34 8.73 -11.51
C SER A 122 -30.50 7.60 -12.10
N TYR A 123 -29.45 7.92 -12.84
CA TYR A 123 -28.52 6.98 -13.45
C TYR A 123 -27.45 6.44 -12.48
N ARG A 124 -27.34 7.02 -11.28
CA ARG A 124 -26.31 6.64 -10.31
C ARG A 124 -26.71 5.38 -9.55
N PRO A 125 -25.79 4.39 -9.39
CA PRO A 125 -26.07 3.16 -8.65
C PRO A 125 -26.54 3.42 -7.22
N TYR A 126 -25.93 4.35 -6.47
CA TYR A 126 -26.37 4.65 -5.10
C TYR A 126 -27.82 5.12 -5.01
N PHE A 127 -28.35 5.79 -6.07
CA PHE A 127 -29.75 6.17 -6.12
C PHE A 127 -30.63 4.98 -6.46
N GLN A 128 -30.27 4.21 -7.50
CA GLN A 128 -31.05 3.05 -7.96
C GLN A 128 -31.14 1.99 -6.87
N ASP A 129 -30.00 1.63 -6.28
CA ASP A 129 -29.94 0.62 -5.22
C ASP A 129 -30.68 1.06 -3.95
N ALA A 130 -30.56 2.35 -3.54
CA ALA A 130 -31.34 2.86 -2.42
C ALA A 130 -32.85 2.79 -2.68
N ARG A 131 -33.31 3.19 -3.87
CA ARG A 131 -34.70 3.16 -4.25
C ARG A 131 -35.27 1.74 -4.31
N ASP A 132 -34.53 0.83 -4.93
CA ASP A 132 -35.01 -0.51 -5.30
C ASP A 132 -34.70 -1.56 -4.22
N HIS A 133 -33.60 -1.44 -3.49
CA HIS A 133 -33.12 -2.42 -2.50
C HIS A 133 -33.06 -1.90 -1.05
N GLY A 134 -33.27 -0.58 -0.82
CA GLY A 134 -33.34 0.01 0.51
C GLY A 134 -32.03 0.66 1.02
N GLU A 135 -30.91 0.40 0.39
CA GLU A 135 -29.66 1.10 0.64
C GLU A 135 -28.82 1.14 -0.64
N GLY A 136 -28.08 2.19 -0.85
CA GLY A 136 -27.21 2.35 -2.02
C GLY A 136 -25.83 2.83 -1.62
N ARG A 137 -24.82 2.32 -2.28
CA ARG A 137 -23.42 2.69 -2.05
C ARG A 137 -22.70 2.81 -3.39
N PHE A 138 -21.88 3.83 -3.54
CA PHE A 138 -21.15 4.00 -4.78
C PHE A 138 -19.98 4.97 -4.64
N PHE A 139 -18.82 4.59 -5.14
CA PHE A 139 -17.73 5.55 -5.33
C PHE A 139 -17.81 6.16 -6.73
N ALA A 140 -17.64 7.49 -6.84
CA ALA A 140 -17.54 8.15 -8.12
C ALA A 140 -16.77 9.48 -8.06
N LEU A 141 -16.28 9.88 -9.24
CA LEU A 141 -15.97 11.27 -9.53
C LEU A 141 -17.29 11.99 -9.80
N GLY A 142 -17.58 13.06 -9.04
CA GLY A 142 -18.80 13.84 -9.21
C GLY A 142 -18.88 14.48 -10.59
N THR A 143 -20.04 14.36 -11.25
CA THR A 143 -20.27 15.00 -12.56
C THR A 143 -20.45 16.51 -12.45
N THR A 144 -20.98 16.99 -11.33
CA THR A 144 -21.23 18.40 -11.03
C THR A 144 -20.05 19.03 -10.30
N SER A 145 -19.60 18.41 -9.18
CA SER A 145 -18.53 18.98 -8.35
C SER A 145 -17.12 18.70 -8.87
N LEU A 146 -16.95 17.72 -9.77
CA LEU A 146 -15.66 17.17 -10.25
C LEU A 146 -14.73 16.71 -9.13
N LYS A 147 -15.27 16.48 -7.93
CA LYS A 147 -14.54 15.94 -6.76
C LYS A 147 -14.89 14.47 -6.58
N ARG A 148 -13.90 13.67 -6.22
CA ARG A 148 -14.12 12.28 -5.85
C ARG A 148 -14.96 12.21 -4.58
N GLY A 149 -15.73 11.15 -4.43
CA GLY A 149 -16.51 10.93 -3.23
C GLY A 149 -17.09 9.53 -3.17
N TYR A 150 -17.34 9.08 -1.95
CA TYR A 150 -18.16 7.89 -1.71
C TYR A 150 -19.57 8.34 -1.35
N TYR A 151 -20.56 7.71 -1.94
CA TYR A 151 -21.95 8.07 -1.82
C TYR A 151 -22.71 6.97 -1.09
N PHE A 152 -23.50 7.36 -0.11
CA PHE A 152 -24.48 6.50 0.54
C PHE A 152 -25.86 7.03 0.22
N GLY A 153 -26.78 6.15 -0.18
CA GLY A 153 -28.17 6.47 -0.46
C GLY A 153 -29.13 5.71 0.47
N ALA A 154 -30.18 6.38 0.93
CA ALA A 154 -31.28 5.77 1.66
C ALA A 154 -32.63 6.23 1.11
N PRO A 155 -33.63 5.33 1.02
CA PRO A 155 -34.95 5.68 0.50
C PRO A 155 -35.74 6.50 1.52
N ILE A 156 -36.43 7.52 1.03
CA ILE A 156 -37.42 8.25 1.80
C ILE A 156 -38.74 7.54 1.61
N ARG A 157 -39.25 6.93 2.69
CA ARG A 157 -40.49 6.15 2.65
C ARG A 157 -41.65 6.96 3.20
N THR A 158 -42.74 7.01 2.43
CA THR A 158 -44.04 7.56 2.80
C THR A 158 -45.07 6.43 2.89
N GLU A 159 -46.31 6.76 3.22
CA GLU A 159 -47.40 5.79 3.24
C GLU A 159 -47.67 5.17 1.84
N THR A 160 -47.33 5.85 0.77
CA THR A 160 -47.52 5.42 -0.62
C THR A 160 -46.32 4.68 -1.22
N GLY A 161 -45.24 4.51 -0.45
CA GLY A 161 -44.02 3.83 -0.89
C GLY A 161 -42.78 4.71 -0.87
N VAL A 162 -41.79 4.40 -1.74
CA VAL A 162 -40.56 5.21 -1.86
C VAL A 162 -40.87 6.47 -2.67
N ALA A 163 -40.77 7.63 -2.03
CA ALA A 163 -41.03 8.94 -2.62
C ALA A 163 -39.75 9.65 -3.11
N GLY A 164 -38.59 9.23 -2.63
CA GLY A 164 -37.32 9.83 -2.98
C GLY A 164 -36.14 9.11 -2.32
N VAL A 165 -34.96 9.71 -2.45
CA VAL A 165 -33.69 9.20 -1.89
C VAL A 165 -32.91 10.34 -1.25
N VAL A 166 -32.42 10.15 -0.04
CA VAL A 166 -31.38 10.99 0.58
C VAL A 166 -30.02 10.43 0.18
N ALA A 167 -29.12 11.29 -0.25
CA ALA A 167 -27.73 10.93 -0.51
C ALA A 167 -26.76 11.70 0.37
N PHE A 168 -25.80 10.99 0.93
CA PHE A 168 -24.61 11.53 1.59
C PHE A 168 -23.41 11.30 0.70
N LYS A 169 -22.64 12.34 0.46
CA LYS A 169 -21.33 12.27 -0.17
C LYS A 169 -20.27 12.51 0.89
N ILE A 170 -19.31 11.64 0.98
CA ILE A 170 -18.15 11.79 1.87
C ILE A 170 -16.86 11.91 1.06
N ASP A 171 -15.91 12.65 1.62
CA ASP A 171 -14.57 12.80 1.08
C ASP A 171 -13.63 11.78 1.71
N LEU A 172 -12.74 11.23 0.91
CA LEU A 172 -11.71 10.28 1.34
C LEU A 172 -10.29 10.87 1.21
N ASP A 173 -10.17 12.13 0.80
CA ASP A 173 -8.88 12.77 0.51
C ASP A 173 -8.00 12.88 1.76
N ALA A 174 -8.58 12.98 2.97
CA ALA A 174 -7.85 13.01 4.22
C ALA A 174 -7.09 11.68 4.46
N ILE A 175 -7.73 10.55 4.21
CA ILE A 175 -7.11 9.22 4.31
C ILE A 175 -6.02 9.10 3.26
N GLU A 176 -6.33 9.40 1.99
CA GLU A 176 -5.37 9.33 0.90
C GLU A 176 -4.15 10.22 1.15
N SER A 177 -4.34 11.41 1.69
CA SER A 177 -3.24 12.34 1.95
C SER A 177 -2.25 11.81 3.00
N SER A 178 -2.72 10.98 3.95
CA SER A 178 -1.86 10.34 4.95
C SER A 178 -0.90 9.31 4.37
N TRP A 179 -1.15 8.82 3.15
CA TRP A 179 -0.30 7.84 2.47
C TRP A 179 0.87 8.46 1.71
N ARG A 180 0.86 9.79 1.50
CA ARG A 180 1.89 10.48 0.73
C ARG A 180 3.22 10.52 1.46
N GLY A 181 4.30 10.21 0.73
CA GLY A 181 5.66 10.27 1.28
C GLY A 181 6.04 9.10 2.19
N SER A 182 5.26 8.03 2.21
CA SER A 182 5.59 6.79 2.89
C SER A 182 6.62 5.96 2.10
N ASP A 183 7.27 5.01 2.78
CA ASP A 183 8.19 4.04 2.15
C ASP A 183 7.46 2.98 1.31
N TYR A 184 6.15 3.06 1.22
CA TYR A 184 5.27 2.17 0.47
C TYR A 184 4.20 2.99 -0.26
N GLU A 185 3.69 2.44 -1.35
CA GLU A 185 2.58 3.03 -2.09
C GLU A 185 1.30 2.28 -1.74
N ILE A 186 0.26 3.00 -1.33
CA ILE A 186 -1.09 2.44 -1.16
C ILE A 186 -1.92 2.85 -2.36
N ILE A 187 -2.60 1.89 -2.95
CA ILE A 187 -3.58 2.11 -4.01
C ILE A 187 -4.88 1.41 -3.67
N VAL A 188 -5.98 2.04 -4.03
CA VAL A 188 -7.31 1.41 -3.99
C VAL A 188 -7.87 1.39 -5.40
N THR A 189 -8.29 0.20 -5.82
CA THR A 189 -8.91 0.00 -7.13
C THR A 189 -10.36 -0.42 -6.97
N ASP A 190 -11.16 -0.05 -7.96
CA ASP A 190 -12.52 -0.59 -8.09
C ASP A 190 -12.49 -2.00 -8.72
N ARG A 191 -13.67 -2.59 -8.90
CA ARG A 191 -13.86 -3.91 -9.53
C ARG A 191 -13.32 -4.00 -10.97
N GLU A 192 -13.16 -2.86 -11.64
CA GLU A 192 -12.60 -2.79 -12.99
C GLU A 192 -11.07 -2.59 -12.98
N GLY A 193 -10.43 -2.61 -11.79
CA GLY A 193 -9.00 -2.43 -11.63
C GLY A 193 -8.51 -1.01 -11.83
N ILE A 194 -9.41 -0.01 -11.80
CA ILE A 194 -9.06 1.40 -11.95
C ILE A 194 -8.66 1.98 -10.60
N ILE A 195 -7.48 2.58 -10.52
CA ILE A 195 -6.98 3.25 -9.32
C ILE A 195 -7.72 4.56 -9.14
N PHE A 196 -8.44 4.69 -8.05
CA PHE A 196 -9.20 5.90 -7.72
C PHE A 196 -8.73 6.59 -6.43
N MET A 197 -7.94 5.90 -5.60
CA MET A 197 -7.20 6.48 -4.48
C MET A 197 -5.74 5.99 -4.53
N SER A 198 -4.82 6.91 -4.32
CA SER A 198 -3.39 6.60 -4.32
C SER A 198 -2.59 7.69 -3.61
N GLY A 199 -1.56 7.31 -2.84
CA GLY A 199 -0.52 8.24 -2.40
C GLY A 199 0.19 8.95 -3.56
N ARG A 200 0.17 8.32 -4.75
CA ARG A 200 0.73 8.86 -6.00
C ARG A 200 -0.36 9.42 -6.90
N GLN A 201 -0.37 10.73 -7.06
CA GLN A 201 -1.37 11.44 -7.89
C GLN A 201 -1.27 11.09 -9.39
N ASP A 202 -0.08 10.74 -9.89
CA ASP A 202 0.16 10.34 -11.29
C ASP A 202 -0.43 8.98 -11.64
N TRP A 203 -0.83 8.17 -10.64
CA TRP A 203 -1.50 6.89 -10.82
C TRP A 203 -3.03 6.97 -10.76
N LEU A 204 -3.59 8.10 -10.35
CA LEU A 204 -5.04 8.26 -10.30
C LEU A 204 -5.66 8.12 -11.70
N PHE A 205 -6.79 7.42 -11.77
CA PHE A 205 -7.53 7.11 -12.99
C PHE A 205 -6.74 6.29 -14.01
N THR A 206 -5.72 5.54 -13.54
CA THR A 206 -5.06 4.51 -14.33
C THR A 206 -5.55 3.13 -13.93
N ALA A 207 -5.59 2.20 -14.89
CA ALA A 207 -5.97 0.82 -14.67
C ALA A 207 -4.72 -0.08 -14.56
N ILE A 208 -4.70 -0.95 -13.57
CA ILE A 208 -3.66 -2.00 -13.41
C ILE A 208 -4.00 -3.28 -14.18
N GLU A 209 -5.17 -3.31 -14.80
CA GLU A 209 -5.66 -4.35 -15.68
C GLU A 209 -5.97 -3.75 -17.05
N PRO A 210 -5.93 -4.52 -18.14
CA PRO A 210 -6.24 -4.01 -19.46
C PRO A 210 -7.64 -3.39 -19.54
N LEU A 211 -7.74 -2.21 -20.14
CA LEU A 211 -8.99 -1.49 -20.36
C LEU A 211 -9.73 -2.06 -21.58
N THR A 212 -10.38 -3.21 -21.39
CA THR A 212 -11.19 -3.80 -22.46
C THR A 212 -12.44 -2.94 -22.78
N PRO A 213 -13.01 -3.03 -23.99
CA PRO A 213 -14.23 -2.33 -24.34
C PRO A 213 -15.39 -2.57 -23.35
N ASP A 214 -15.53 -3.79 -22.83
CA ASP A 214 -16.57 -4.13 -21.86
C ASP A 214 -16.37 -3.43 -20.52
N ARG A 215 -15.11 -3.33 -20.03
CA ARG A 215 -14.78 -2.58 -18.80
C ARG A 215 -15.07 -1.09 -18.95
N LEU A 216 -14.68 -0.53 -20.10
CA LEU A 216 -14.98 0.87 -20.41
C LEU A 216 -16.49 1.12 -20.50
N ALA A 217 -17.25 0.22 -21.13
CA ALA A 217 -18.71 0.32 -21.22
C ALA A 217 -19.38 0.30 -19.83
N ARG A 218 -18.99 -0.63 -18.94
CA ARG A 218 -19.52 -0.68 -17.55
C ARG A 218 -19.21 0.59 -16.77
N THR A 219 -17.99 1.10 -16.90
CA THR A 219 -17.57 2.35 -16.25
C THR A 219 -18.34 3.55 -16.79
N ALA A 220 -18.57 3.62 -18.11
CA ALA A 220 -19.30 4.68 -18.77
C ALA A 220 -20.80 4.66 -18.42
N ALA A 221 -21.43 3.49 -18.32
CA ALA A 221 -22.85 3.33 -18.00
C ALA A 221 -23.23 4.00 -16.66
N THR A 222 -22.35 3.94 -15.68
CA THR A 222 -22.54 4.55 -14.35
C THR A 222 -21.94 5.96 -14.24
N ARG A 223 -21.26 6.44 -15.28
CA ARG A 223 -20.46 7.67 -15.28
C ARG A 223 -19.54 7.76 -14.06
N ARG A 224 -18.97 6.62 -13.62
CA ARG A 224 -18.17 6.52 -12.39
C ARG A 224 -17.04 7.54 -12.32
N TYR A 225 -16.35 7.76 -13.42
CA TYR A 225 -15.22 8.67 -13.52
C TYR A 225 -15.52 9.95 -14.30
N ALA A 226 -16.81 10.29 -14.46
CA ALA A 226 -17.26 11.47 -15.22
C ALA A 226 -16.54 11.58 -16.57
N ASN A 227 -15.75 12.65 -16.78
CA ASN A 227 -15.00 12.90 -18.02
C ASN A 227 -13.49 12.64 -17.84
N ALA A 228 -13.06 11.94 -16.78
CA ALA A 228 -11.65 11.62 -16.59
C ALA A 228 -11.16 10.70 -17.71
N GLN A 229 -9.97 10.97 -18.21
CA GLN A 229 -9.31 10.10 -19.19
C GLN A 229 -8.72 8.90 -18.48
N LEU A 230 -9.31 7.74 -18.68
CA LEU A 230 -8.77 6.47 -18.19
C LEU A 230 -7.60 6.04 -19.08
N ARG A 231 -6.52 5.56 -18.46
CA ARG A 231 -5.31 5.07 -19.11
C ARG A 231 -4.89 3.77 -18.47
N GLU A 232 -4.16 2.95 -19.20
CA GLU A 232 -3.51 1.78 -18.62
C GLU A 232 -2.21 2.21 -17.91
N LEU A 233 -1.97 1.66 -16.73
CA LEU A 233 -0.68 1.70 -16.09
C LEU A 233 0.08 0.44 -16.55
N PRO A 234 1.23 0.56 -17.24
CA PRO A 234 1.97 -0.61 -17.68
C PRO A 234 2.49 -1.40 -16.49
N VAL A 235 1.85 -2.54 -16.23
CA VAL A 235 2.13 -3.42 -15.11
C VAL A 235 2.44 -4.82 -15.61
N THR A 236 3.55 -5.40 -15.12
CA THR A 236 3.88 -6.82 -15.32
C THR A 236 3.84 -7.52 -13.97
N ARG A 237 3.11 -8.63 -13.90
CA ARG A 237 3.02 -9.47 -12.69
C ARG A 237 3.99 -10.63 -12.80
N SER A 238 4.64 -10.95 -11.70
CA SER A 238 5.47 -12.14 -11.52
C SER A 238 5.35 -12.61 -10.07
N ALA A 239 5.71 -13.86 -9.81
CA ALA A 239 5.77 -14.40 -8.45
C ALA A 239 7.19 -14.89 -8.15
N THR A 240 7.60 -14.77 -6.89
CA THR A 240 8.83 -15.43 -6.43
C THR A 240 8.60 -16.93 -6.24
N PRO A 241 9.67 -17.76 -6.22
CA PRO A 241 9.53 -19.18 -5.88
C PRO A 241 8.89 -19.43 -4.51
N ASP A 242 9.01 -18.48 -3.60
CA ASP A 242 8.49 -18.53 -2.23
C ASP A 242 7.03 -18.02 -2.15
N GLY A 243 6.40 -17.69 -3.30
CA GLY A 243 4.98 -17.35 -3.41
C GLY A 243 4.65 -15.87 -3.19
N HIS A 244 5.63 -14.97 -3.15
CA HIS A 244 5.36 -13.52 -3.08
C HIS A 244 4.99 -12.96 -4.45
N ASP A 245 3.93 -12.17 -4.49
CA ASP A 245 3.52 -11.45 -5.68
C ASP A 245 4.40 -10.21 -5.91
N LEU A 246 4.97 -10.13 -7.10
CA LEU A 246 5.76 -8.98 -7.54
C LEU A 246 5.07 -8.25 -8.68
N LEU A 247 4.98 -6.93 -8.54
CA LEU A 247 4.41 -6.03 -9.52
C LEU A 247 5.50 -5.11 -10.06
N THR A 248 5.81 -5.21 -11.35
CA THR A 248 6.70 -4.25 -12.00
C THR A 248 5.85 -3.19 -12.69
N VAL A 249 5.94 -1.96 -12.20
CA VAL A 249 5.24 -0.80 -12.75
C VAL A 249 6.23 0.01 -13.56
N THR A 250 5.87 0.32 -14.81
CA THR A 250 6.66 1.20 -15.68
C THR A 250 5.94 2.53 -15.83
N ASP A 251 6.51 3.57 -15.26
CA ASP A 251 5.98 4.94 -15.32
C ASP A 251 7.02 5.90 -15.94
N THR A 252 6.72 7.19 -15.92
CA THR A 252 7.61 8.24 -16.45
C THR A 252 8.97 8.33 -15.74
N LYS A 253 9.09 7.72 -14.54
CA LYS A 253 10.33 7.68 -13.74
C LYS A 253 11.13 6.41 -13.98
N GLY A 254 10.62 5.49 -14.80
CA GLY A 254 11.24 4.22 -15.15
C GLY A 254 10.51 3.00 -14.60
N ALA A 255 11.06 1.80 -14.79
CA ALA A 255 10.51 0.56 -14.28
C ALA A 255 10.92 0.33 -12.82
N ARG A 256 9.94 0.09 -11.94
CA ARG A 256 10.16 -0.26 -10.54
C ARG A 256 9.41 -1.53 -10.19
N GLN A 257 10.05 -2.37 -9.40
CA GLN A 257 9.47 -3.61 -8.93
C GLN A 257 9.03 -3.45 -7.48
N TYR A 258 7.81 -3.88 -7.22
CA TYR A 258 7.18 -3.81 -5.90
C TYR A 258 6.78 -5.22 -5.43
N LEU A 259 6.95 -5.48 -4.15
CA LEU A 259 6.24 -6.55 -3.45
C LEU A 259 4.79 -6.08 -3.26
N ALA A 260 3.82 -6.82 -3.80
CA ALA A 260 2.41 -6.45 -3.78
C ALA A 260 1.63 -7.30 -2.78
N LEU A 261 0.95 -6.62 -1.87
CA LEU A 261 0.02 -7.23 -0.93
C LEU A 261 -1.37 -6.65 -1.18
N SER A 262 -2.41 -7.48 -1.15
CA SER A 262 -3.77 -7.05 -1.44
C SER A 262 -4.78 -7.62 -0.47
N GLU A 263 -5.83 -6.82 -0.19
CA GLU A 263 -7.01 -7.23 0.57
C GLU A 263 -8.25 -6.70 -0.15
N GLU A 264 -9.25 -7.55 -0.29
CA GLU A 264 -10.54 -7.19 -0.86
C GLU A 264 -11.45 -6.60 0.22
N MET A 265 -12.20 -5.58 -0.16
CA MET A 265 -13.30 -4.98 0.61
C MET A 265 -14.61 -5.18 -0.17
N PRO A 266 -15.24 -6.37 -0.06
CA PRO A 266 -16.44 -6.69 -0.83
C PRO A 266 -17.61 -5.75 -0.56
N GLU A 267 -17.67 -5.21 0.68
CA GLU A 267 -18.68 -4.26 1.10
C GLU A 267 -18.67 -2.93 0.32
N ALA A 268 -17.55 -2.62 -0.33
CA ALA A 268 -17.38 -1.41 -1.14
C ALA A 268 -17.04 -1.70 -2.62
N ASP A 269 -16.91 -2.96 -3.02
CA ASP A 269 -16.39 -3.38 -4.33
C ASP A 269 -14.96 -2.88 -4.60
N TRP A 270 -14.10 -2.86 -3.56
CA TRP A 270 -12.73 -2.33 -3.65
C TRP A 270 -11.68 -3.40 -3.43
N THR A 271 -10.51 -3.17 -3.98
CA THR A 271 -9.29 -3.89 -3.58
C THR A 271 -8.23 -2.88 -3.15
N VAL A 272 -7.80 -2.99 -1.90
CA VAL A 272 -6.71 -2.20 -1.34
C VAL A 272 -5.41 -2.95 -1.58
N ARG A 273 -4.38 -2.26 -2.08
CA ARG A 273 -3.04 -2.84 -2.28
C ARG A 273 -1.99 -1.96 -1.64
N VAL A 274 -1.04 -2.62 -0.98
CA VAL A 274 0.21 -2.02 -0.50
C VAL A 274 1.35 -2.53 -1.36
N LEU A 275 2.11 -1.61 -1.93
CA LEU A 275 3.22 -1.87 -2.83
C LEU A 275 4.51 -1.40 -2.15
N LEU A 276 5.41 -2.33 -1.82
CA LEU A 276 6.70 -2.04 -1.19
C LEU A 276 7.81 -2.13 -2.26
N ASP A 277 8.58 -1.06 -2.42
CA ASP A 277 9.68 -1.05 -3.40
C ASP A 277 10.77 -2.08 -3.00
N THR A 278 11.01 -3.04 -3.90
CA THR A 278 12.02 -4.08 -3.68
C THR A 278 13.46 -3.57 -3.77
N ALA A 279 13.68 -2.32 -4.15
CA ALA A 279 15.02 -1.71 -4.19
C ALA A 279 15.65 -1.67 -2.79
N SER A 280 14.88 -1.38 -1.75
CA SER A 280 15.33 -1.40 -0.35
C SER A 280 15.78 -2.80 0.07
N VAL A 281 15.02 -3.83 -0.28
CA VAL A 281 15.36 -5.24 -0.03
C VAL A 281 16.67 -5.61 -0.73
N ARG A 282 16.83 -5.23 -2.00
CA ARG A 282 18.08 -5.49 -2.76
C ARG A 282 19.28 -4.86 -2.11
N VAL A 283 19.18 -3.62 -1.63
CA VAL A 283 20.28 -2.93 -0.91
C VAL A 283 20.60 -3.67 0.38
N GLN A 284 19.61 -4.08 1.17
CA GLN A 284 19.82 -4.86 2.40
C GLN A 284 20.51 -6.20 2.14
N VAL A 285 20.07 -6.93 1.12
CA VAL A 285 20.69 -8.20 0.71
C VAL A 285 22.15 -7.98 0.32
N LEU A 286 22.43 -7.00 -0.54
CA LEU A 286 23.79 -6.72 -1.00
C LEU A 286 24.71 -6.29 0.15
N THR A 287 24.27 -5.45 1.05
CA THR A 287 25.07 -5.01 2.22
C THR A 287 25.34 -6.15 3.19
N THR A 288 24.35 -7.01 3.43
CA THR A 288 24.50 -8.19 4.31
C THR A 288 25.51 -9.16 3.71
N ILE A 289 25.41 -9.47 2.42
CA ILE A 289 26.35 -10.38 1.75
C ILE A 289 27.74 -9.78 1.72
N ALA A 290 27.88 -8.51 1.41
CA ALA A 290 29.17 -7.82 1.40
C ALA A 290 29.84 -7.87 2.80
N ALA A 291 29.07 -7.64 3.87
CA ALA A 291 29.56 -7.73 5.23
C ALA A 291 30.01 -9.15 5.60
N LEU A 292 29.24 -10.19 5.21
CA LEU A 292 29.61 -11.59 5.45
C LEU A 292 30.87 -11.99 4.68
N VAL A 293 30.99 -11.62 3.42
CA VAL A 293 32.18 -11.87 2.59
C VAL A 293 33.40 -11.18 3.19
N LEU A 294 33.27 -9.92 3.62
CA LEU A 294 34.35 -9.17 4.26
C LEU A 294 34.81 -9.84 5.56
N LEU A 295 33.85 -10.31 6.38
CA LEU A 295 34.14 -10.99 7.63
C LEU A 295 34.91 -12.29 7.39
N VAL A 296 34.53 -13.10 6.40
CA VAL A 296 35.24 -14.32 6.00
C VAL A 296 36.63 -13.99 5.48
N ALA A 297 36.79 -12.95 4.65
CA ALA A 297 38.06 -12.52 4.13
C ALA A 297 39.03 -12.07 5.25
N LEU A 298 38.55 -11.27 6.18
CA LEU A 298 39.33 -10.82 7.37
C LEU A 298 39.72 -11.98 8.29
N GLY A 299 38.79 -12.93 8.51
CA GLY A 299 39.05 -14.14 9.27
C GLY A 299 40.13 -15.02 8.63
N ALA A 300 40.04 -15.22 7.30
CA ALA A 300 41.03 -15.98 6.54
C ALA A 300 42.42 -15.32 6.55
N MET A 301 42.48 -14.00 6.42
CA MET A 301 43.71 -13.24 6.51
C MET A 301 44.36 -13.31 7.92
N GLY A 302 43.54 -13.10 8.98
CA GLY A 302 43.99 -13.23 10.35
C GLY A 302 44.53 -14.64 10.68
N PHE A 303 43.84 -15.68 10.18
CA PHE A 303 44.29 -17.06 10.32
C PHE A 303 45.58 -17.34 9.54
N ALA A 304 45.74 -16.81 8.34
CA ALA A 304 46.99 -16.92 7.60
C ALA A 304 48.17 -16.28 8.32
N VAL A 305 48.01 -15.06 8.85
CA VAL A 305 49.01 -14.37 9.66
C VAL A 305 49.35 -15.15 10.91
N TRP A 306 48.36 -15.74 11.56
CA TRP A 306 48.57 -16.60 12.76
C TRP A 306 49.38 -17.84 12.43
N LEU A 307 49.07 -18.52 11.31
CA LEU A 307 49.84 -19.68 10.85
C LEU A 307 51.31 -19.32 10.55
N GLU A 308 51.53 -18.21 9.84
CA GLU A 308 52.86 -17.73 9.52
C GLU A 308 53.67 -17.40 10.79
N ARG A 309 53.05 -16.69 11.74
CA ARG A 309 53.71 -16.43 13.06
C ARG A 309 54.06 -17.71 13.81
N ARG A 310 53.14 -18.70 13.80
CA ARG A 310 53.36 -19.97 14.44
C ARG A 310 54.52 -20.76 13.79
N ALA A 311 54.58 -20.76 12.44
CA ALA A 311 55.67 -21.38 11.68
C ALA A 311 57.03 -20.72 12.00
N ARG A 312 57.11 -19.41 12.01
CA ARG A 312 58.36 -18.67 12.38
C ARG A 312 58.79 -18.91 13.82
N LEU A 313 57.85 -19.05 14.76
CA LEU A 313 58.13 -19.39 16.14
C LEU A 313 58.71 -20.81 16.25
N ALA A 314 58.12 -21.79 15.57
CA ALA A 314 58.61 -23.16 15.53
C ALA A 314 60.03 -23.25 14.96
N GLU A 315 60.33 -22.55 13.88
CA GLU A 315 61.66 -22.47 13.27
C GLU A 315 62.68 -21.85 14.22
N ARG A 316 62.35 -20.75 14.91
CA ARG A 316 63.22 -20.13 15.92
C ARG A 316 63.55 -21.08 17.08
N LEU A 317 62.54 -21.79 17.60
CA LEU A 317 62.73 -22.77 18.66
C LEU A 317 63.62 -23.94 18.22
N GLN A 318 63.50 -24.35 16.97
CA GLN A 318 64.34 -25.42 16.41
C GLN A 318 65.80 -24.98 16.29
N VAL A 319 66.08 -23.80 15.73
CA VAL A 319 67.42 -23.19 15.64
C VAL A 319 68.02 -22.99 17.01
N GLN A 320 67.27 -22.60 18.04
CA GLN A 320 67.73 -22.47 19.39
C GLN A 320 68.14 -23.86 20.02
N ARG A 321 67.35 -24.90 19.78
CA ARG A 321 67.66 -26.26 20.23
C ARG A 321 68.95 -26.81 19.62
N GLU A 322 69.09 -26.67 18.30
CA GLU A 322 70.26 -27.07 17.54
C GLU A 322 71.53 -26.35 18.06
N ALA A 323 71.44 -25.02 18.29
CA ALA A 323 72.56 -24.27 18.88
C ALA A 323 72.91 -24.69 20.31
N GLN A 324 71.91 -25.03 21.12
CA GLN A 324 72.11 -25.50 22.47
C GLN A 324 72.78 -26.90 22.52
N GLU A 325 72.29 -27.83 21.68
CA GLU A 325 72.89 -29.18 21.53
C GLU A 325 74.32 -29.09 21.02
N GLU A 326 74.63 -28.21 20.08
CA GLU A 326 76.01 -28.00 19.60
C GLU A 326 76.91 -27.40 20.70
N LEU A 327 76.40 -26.48 21.51
CA LEU A 327 77.12 -25.92 22.63
C LEU A 327 77.38 -26.98 23.67
N GLU A 328 76.42 -27.82 24.05
CA GLU A 328 76.59 -28.94 25.02
C GLU A 328 77.62 -29.96 24.51
N ARG A 329 77.58 -30.26 23.21
CA ARG A 329 78.60 -31.16 22.61
C ARG A 329 79.99 -30.55 22.72
N ARG A 330 80.21 -29.29 22.40
CA ARG A 330 81.53 -28.62 22.53
C ARG A 330 81.99 -28.52 23.95
N VAL A 331 81.10 -28.29 24.90
CA VAL A 331 81.40 -28.29 26.30
C VAL A 331 81.87 -29.70 26.77
N ALA A 332 81.19 -30.79 26.38
CA ALA A 332 81.53 -32.16 26.67
C ALA A 332 82.87 -32.55 26.06
N GLU A 333 83.13 -32.20 24.77
CA GLU A 333 84.43 -32.43 24.12
C GLU A 333 85.60 -31.75 24.92
N ARG A 334 85.41 -30.47 25.20
CA ARG A 334 86.44 -29.73 25.97
C ARG A 334 86.64 -30.24 27.38
N THR A 335 85.60 -30.70 28.04
CA THR A 335 85.70 -31.27 29.39
C THR A 335 86.41 -32.62 29.35
N ALA A 336 86.19 -33.42 28.33
CA ALA A 336 86.92 -34.70 28.13
C ALA A 336 88.39 -34.45 27.78
N ASP A 337 88.71 -33.47 26.94
CA ASP A 337 90.11 -33.10 26.65
C ASP A 337 90.85 -32.62 27.91
N LEU A 338 90.21 -31.83 28.75
CA LEU A 338 90.80 -31.38 30.03
C LEU A 338 91.00 -32.53 31.04
N ALA A 339 90.15 -33.59 31.04
CA ALA A 339 90.29 -34.76 31.89
C ALA A 339 91.40 -35.67 31.40
N ASN A 340 91.79 -35.65 30.13
CA ASN A 340 92.86 -36.44 29.56
C ASN A 340 94.28 -35.79 29.69
N VAL A 341 94.38 -34.57 30.14
CA VAL A 341 95.64 -33.79 30.32
C VAL A 341 96.13 -33.78 31.76
N ASN A 342 95.36 -34.29 32.70
CA ASN A 342 95.72 -34.50 34.09
C ASN A 342 96.02 -36.00 34.33
#